data_d4b46709f5651acbec827b93da54333f
#
_entry.id   d4b46709f5651acbec827b93da54333f
#
_cell.length_a   1.000
_cell.length_b   1.000
_cell.length_c   1.000
_cell.angle_alpha   90.00
_cell.angle_beta   90.00
_cell.angle_gamma   90.00
#
_symmetry.space_group_name_H-M   'P 1'
#
loop_
_entity.id
_entity.type
_entity.pdbx_description
1 polymer ?
#
loop_
_entity_poly.entity_id
_entity_poly.type
_entity_poly.pdbx_seq_one_letter_code
_entity_poly.pdbx_strand_id
1 'polypeptide(L)'
;MESDVNFEYLKYLSDSSDKKAILQELMTAYGKDVWNYAYSITRKWDQADDITQEVFLKVYRNLYSFRCESSVKTWLLAITRNMTLDYRKSAFLRKVTLVDAFTAREEQATASTEQEVMSKLTVNEMWDLVLKLPVKYREVLILFAHHQLSMKEIAELLGVSEGTVKSRLFHARNKISRLKESRRIGSD
;
A
#
# COMPACT_ATOMS: atom_id res chain seq x y z
N MET A 1 2.37 -19.25 11.02
CA MET A 1 3.49 -18.88 11.93
C MET A 1 4.48 -18.13 11.04
N GLU A 2 4.27 -16.81 10.88
CA GLU A 2 5.27 -15.95 10.24
C GLU A 2 6.43 -15.84 11.24
N SER A 3 7.59 -16.33 10.85
CA SER A 3 8.82 -16.12 11.60
C SER A 3 9.11 -14.62 11.57
N ASP A 4 8.99 -13.96 12.72
CA ASP A 4 9.52 -12.60 12.90
C ASP A 4 11.03 -12.65 12.65
N VAL A 5 11.40 -12.36 11.41
CA VAL A 5 12.82 -12.20 11.07
C VAL A 5 13.27 -10.94 11.78
N ASN A 6 14.15 -11.12 12.78
CA ASN A 6 14.69 -9.99 13.53
C ASN A 6 15.72 -9.24 12.68
N PHE A 7 15.33 -8.09 12.14
CA PHE A 7 16.21 -7.20 11.38
C PHE A 7 16.96 -6.18 12.24
N GLU A 8 17.13 -6.43 13.55
CA GLU A 8 17.89 -5.51 14.41
C GLU A 8 19.34 -5.33 13.97
N TYR A 9 19.92 -6.31 13.29
CA TYR A 9 21.28 -6.22 12.75
C TYR A 9 21.43 -5.08 11.72
N LEU A 10 20.34 -4.61 11.11
CA LEU A 10 20.40 -3.45 10.19
C LEU A 10 20.89 -2.17 10.87
N LYS A 11 20.84 -2.10 12.20
CA LYS A 11 21.43 -1.00 12.99
C LYS A 11 22.95 -0.94 12.89
N TYR A 12 23.58 -2.07 12.61
CA TYR A 12 25.03 -2.25 12.67
C TYR A 12 25.64 -2.51 11.30
N LEU A 13 24.90 -2.19 10.22
CA LEU A 13 25.42 -2.36 8.86
C LEU A 13 26.66 -1.51 8.63
N SER A 14 27.69 -2.14 8.10
CA SER A 14 28.90 -1.50 7.62
C SER A 14 29.02 -1.61 6.11
N ASP A 15 29.94 -0.85 5.50
CA ASP A 15 30.21 -0.92 4.06
C ASP A 15 30.67 -2.32 3.59
N SER A 16 31.10 -3.18 4.51
CA SER A 16 31.47 -4.58 4.24
C SER A 16 30.30 -5.55 4.22
N SER A 17 29.08 -5.10 4.62
CA SER A 17 27.88 -5.95 4.65
C SER A 17 27.41 -6.28 3.23
N ASP A 18 26.99 -7.53 3.02
CA ASP A 18 26.44 -7.95 1.73
C ASP A 18 25.02 -7.37 1.50
N LYS A 19 24.99 -6.21 0.86
CA LYS A 19 23.73 -5.53 0.50
C LYS A 19 22.77 -6.40 -0.29
N LYS A 20 23.30 -7.33 -1.12
CA LYS A 20 22.44 -8.18 -1.96
C LYS A 20 21.73 -9.23 -1.11
N ALA A 21 22.47 -9.86 -0.19
CA ALA A 21 21.88 -10.83 0.73
C ALA A 21 20.80 -10.18 1.60
N ILE A 22 21.09 -9.01 2.18
CA ILE A 22 20.13 -8.25 2.99
C ILE A 22 18.89 -7.87 2.17
N LEU A 23 19.08 -7.37 0.95
CA LEU A 23 17.96 -7.03 0.07
C LEU A 23 17.10 -8.25 -0.21
N GLN A 24 17.71 -9.40 -0.48
CA GLN A 24 16.99 -10.65 -0.75
C GLN A 24 16.16 -11.09 0.47
N GLU A 25 16.69 -10.98 1.68
CA GLU A 25 15.96 -11.24 2.92
C GLU A 25 14.76 -10.30 3.07
N LEU A 26 14.95 -9.00 2.85
CA LEU A 26 13.88 -8.00 2.91
C LEU A 26 12.80 -8.24 1.86
N MET A 27 13.19 -8.60 0.64
CA MET A 27 12.24 -8.94 -0.42
C MET A 27 11.44 -10.20 -0.08
N THR A 28 12.09 -11.21 0.49
CA THR A 28 11.44 -12.45 0.91
C THR A 28 10.45 -12.20 2.04
N ALA A 29 10.85 -11.42 3.04
CA ALA A 29 10.03 -11.14 4.22
C ALA A 29 8.86 -10.16 3.94
N TYR A 30 9.10 -9.12 3.14
CA TYR A 30 8.17 -8.00 3.01
C TYR A 30 7.70 -7.72 1.57
N GLY A 31 8.16 -8.46 0.59
CA GLY A 31 7.79 -8.22 -0.81
C GLY A 31 6.28 -8.23 -1.04
N LYS A 32 5.59 -9.21 -0.44
CA LYS A 32 4.13 -9.30 -0.49
C LYS A 32 3.43 -8.14 0.23
N ASP A 33 3.95 -7.69 1.36
CA ASP A 33 3.40 -6.56 2.10
C ASP A 33 3.51 -5.25 1.31
N VAL A 34 4.68 -5.00 0.72
CA VAL A 34 4.95 -3.84 -0.15
C VAL A 34 4.00 -3.86 -1.35
N TRP A 35 3.91 -5.01 -2.04
CA TRP A 35 3.04 -5.17 -3.19
C TRP A 35 1.56 -4.97 -2.84
N ASN A 36 1.06 -5.63 -1.79
CA ASN A 36 -0.32 -5.51 -1.34
C ASN A 36 -0.67 -4.06 -1.01
N TYR A 37 0.26 -3.34 -0.37
CA TYR A 37 0.03 -1.95 -0.02
C TYR A 37 0.02 -1.05 -1.26
N ALA A 38 0.96 -1.20 -2.18
CA ALA A 38 0.97 -0.49 -3.46
C ALA A 38 -0.31 -0.75 -4.27
N TYR A 39 -0.71 -2.03 -4.39
CA TYR A 39 -1.95 -2.41 -5.06
C TYR A 39 -3.18 -1.81 -4.38
N SER A 40 -3.20 -1.80 -3.07
CA SER A 40 -4.32 -1.21 -2.32
C SER A 40 -4.55 0.26 -2.62
N ILE A 41 -3.53 1.01 -3.02
CA ILE A 41 -3.64 2.42 -3.35
C ILE A 41 -3.90 2.63 -4.85
N THR A 42 -3.18 1.92 -5.72
CA THR A 42 -3.26 2.07 -7.17
C THR A 42 -4.48 1.38 -7.76
N ARG A 43 -4.85 0.22 -7.23
CA ARG A 43 -5.84 -0.71 -7.77
C ARG A 43 -5.50 -1.21 -9.18
N LYS A 44 -4.22 -1.19 -9.54
CA LYS A 44 -3.68 -1.64 -10.81
C LYS A 44 -2.50 -2.56 -10.55
N TRP A 45 -2.55 -3.73 -11.16
CA TRP A 45 -1.57 -4.78 -10.96
C TRP A 45 -0.18 -4.37 -11.47
N ASP A 46 -0.12 -3.92 -12.73
CA ASP A 46 1.09 -3.44 -13.38
C ASP A 46 1.80 -2.35 -12.57
N GLN A 47 1.02 -1.38 -12.06
CA GLN A 47 1.56 -0.31 -11.24
C GLN A 47 2.06 -0.80 -9.88
N ALA A 48 1.41 -1.80 -9.29
CA ALA A 48 1.88 -2.37 -8.03
C ALA A 48 3.20 -3.12 -8.22
N ASP A 49 3.37 -3.84 -9.34
CA ASP A 49 4.62 -4.50 -9.69
C ASP A 49 5.75 -3.50 -9.88
N ASP A 50 5.55 -2.49 -10.72
CA ASP A 50 6.54 -1.43 -10.98
C ASP A 50 6.95 -0.73 -9.68
N ILE A 51 5.97 -0.30 -8.88
CA ILE A 51 6.23 0.37 -7.61
C ILE A 51 7.00 -0.53 -6.65
N THR A 52 6.66 -1.81 -6.58
CA THR A 52 7.35 -2.77 -5.71
C THR A 52 8.82 -2.90 -6.09
N GLN A 53 9.13 -3.03 -7.38
CA GLN A 53 10.50 -3.08 -7.87
C GLN A 53 11.26 -1.79 -7.52
N GLU A 54 10.66 -0.65 -7.78
CA GLU A 54 11.25 0.66 -7.49
C GLU A 54 11.48 0.87 -5.98
N VAL A 55 10.57 0.41 -5.13
CA VAL A 55 10.73 0.45 -3.66
C VAL A 55 11.99 -0.30 -3.26
N PHE A 56 12.18 -1.54 -3.73
CA PHE A 56 13.35 -2.32 -3.36
C PHE A 56 14.65 -1.80 -3.97
N LEU A 57 14.61 -1.21 -5.16
CA LEU A 57 15.76 -0.48 -5.71
C LEU A 57 16.13 0.74 -4.85
N LYS A 58 15.14 1.48 -4.36
CA LYS A 58 15.37 2.61 -3.44
C LYS A 58 15.89 2.14 -2.09
N VAL A 59 15.38 1.03 -1.57
CA VAL A 59 15.87 0.39 -0.35
C VAL A 59 17.34 -0.01 -0.52
N TYR A 60 17.69 -0.67 -1.61
CA TYR A 60 19.08 -1.07 -1.89
C TYR A 60 20.07 0.12 -1.90
N ARG A 61 19.67 1.22 -2.55
CA ARG A 61 20.48 2.44 -2.61
C ARG A 61 20.65 3.11 -1.25
N ASN A 62 19.59 3.05 -0.41
CA ASN A 62 19.52 3.76 0.86
C ASN A 62 19.56 2.84 2.09
N LEU A 63 20.06 1.61 1.95
CA LEU A 63 20.02 0.62 3.02
C LEU A 63 20.72 1.11 4.31
N TYR A 64 21.86 1.79 4.16
CA TYR A 64 22.62 2.36 5.28
C TYR A 64 22.02 3.64 5.87
N SER A 65 20.96 4.20 5.26
CA SER A 65 20.26 5.37 5.79
C SER A 65 19.12 5.01 6.75
N PHE A 66 18.87 3.73 6.96
CA PHE A 66 17.87 3.27 7.91
C PHE A 66 18.32 3.57 9.34
N ARG A 67 17.62 4.52 10.01
CA ARG A 67 17.98 5.01 11.35
C ARG A 67 17.38 4.21 12.49
N CYS A 68 16.59 3.16 12.21
CA CYS A 68 15.89 2.36 13.20
C CYS A 68 14.93 3.16 14.11
N GLU A 69 14.44 4.29 13.65
CA GLU A 69 13.43 5.11 14.34
C GLU A 69 12.04 4.44 14.31
N SER A 70 11.85 3.50 13.40
CA SER A 70 10.63 2.68 13.27
C SER A 70 10.99 1.23 12.96
N SER A 71 9.99 0.34 12.93
CA SER A 71 10.21 -1.02 12.44
C SER A 71 10.59 -0.99 10.94
N VAL A 72 11.33 -2.02 10.49
CA VAL A 72 11.68 -2.20 9.07
C VAL A 72 10.42 -2.22 8.21
N LYS A 73 9.38 -2.90 8.67
CA LYS A 73 8.07 -2.95 8.00
C LYS A 73 7.48 -1.56 7.83
N THR A 74 7.43 -0.76 8.89
CA THR A 74 6.90 0.62 8.85
C THR A 74 7.71 1.49 7.90
N TRP A 75 9.03 1.37 7.91
CA TRP A 75 9.91 2.08 7.00
C TRP A 75 9.66 1.72 5.52
N LEU A 76 9.56 0.43 5.20
CA LEU A 76 9.25 -0.04 3.84
C LEU A 76 7.88 0.46 3.37
N LEU A 77 6.86 0.40 4.23
CA LEU A 77 5.52 0.90 3.91
C LEU A 77 5.50 2.42 3.71
N ALA A 78 6.31 3.19 4.45
CA ALA A 78 6.46 4.62 4.24
C ALA A 78 7.09 4.94 2.86
N ILE A 79 8.14 4.21 2.47
CA ILE A 79 8.74 4.32 1.14
C ILE A 79 7.69 3.99 0.06
N THR A 80 6.99 2.86 0.23
CA THR A 80 5.94 2.39 -0.70
C THR A 80 4.87 3.45 -0.91
N ARG A 81 4.37 4.02 0.18
CA ARG A 81 3.36 5.08 0.14
C ARG A 81 3.83 6.29 -0.66
N ASN A 82 4.99 6.80 -0.33
CA ASN A 82 5.53 7.99 -0.99
C ASN A 82 5.68 7.76 -2.49
N MET A 83 6.25 6.63 -2.90
CA MET A 83 6.40 6.27 -4.30
C MET A 83 5.06 6.10 -5.01
N THR A 84 4.09 5.47 -4.37
CA THR A 84 2.74 5.30 -4.91
C THR A 84 2.03 6.64 -5.12
N LEU A 85 2.18 7.58 -4.18
CA LEU A 85 1.61 8.93 -4.31
C LEU A 85 2.29 9.73 -5.42
N ASP A 86 3.62 9.63 -5.56
CA ASP A 86 4.36 10.30 -6.61
C ASP A 86 4.02 9.73 -8.00
N TYR A 87 3.86 8.41 -8.10
CA TYR A 87 3.39 7.76 -9.32
C TYR A 87 2.00 8.27 -9.73
N ARG A 88 1.07 8.39 -8.79
CA ARG A 88 -0.27 8.93 -9.03
C ARG A 88 -0.24 10.40 -9.46
N LYS A 89 0.58 11.24 -8.84
CA LYS A 89 0.76 12.65 -9.25
C LYS A 89 1.31 12.74 -10.67
N SER A 90 2.33 11.95 -10.99
CA SER A 90 2.93 11.88 -12.32
C SER A 90 1.93 11.43 -13.39
N ALA A 91 1.10 10.43 -13.08
CA ALA A 91 0.04 9.96 -13.96
C ALA A 91 -1.05 11.03 -14.17
N PHE A 92 -1.41 11.76 -13.11
CA PHE A 92 -2.35 12.86 -13.18
C PHE A 92 -1.80 14.01 -14.04
N LEU A 93 -0.56 14.43 -13.83
CA LEU A 93 0.09 15.47 -14.63
C LEU A 93 0.18 15.09 -16.10
N ARG A 94 0.53 13.83 -16.40
CA ARG A 94 0.51 13.33 -17.80
C ARG A 94 -0.88 13.39 -18.42
N LYS A 95 -1.93 13.07 -17.65
CA LYS A 95 -3.31 13.22 -18.15
C LYS A 95 -3.66 14.67 -18.39
N VAL A 96 -3.33 15.58 -17.49
CA VAL A 96 -3.61 17.03 -17.63
C VAL A 96 -2.88 17.65 -18.83
N THR A 97 -1.60 17.31 -19.04
CA THR A 97 -0.83 17.80 -20.18
C THR A 97 -1.28 17.21 -21.52
N LEU A 98 -1.94 16.05 -21.53
CA LEU A 98 -2.55 15.45 -22.71
C LEU A 98 -3.99 15.93 -22.93
N VAL A 99 -4.66 16.49 -21.93
CA VAL A 99 -6.07 16.93 -21.96
C VAL A 99 -6.23 18.37 -22.45
N ASP A 100 -5.15 19.15 -22.60
CA ASP A 100 -5.23 20.39 -23.42
C ASP A 100 -5.61 20.13 -24.91
N ALA A 101 -5.75 18.84 -25.29
CA ALA A 101 -6.20 18.44 -26.62
C ALA A 101 -7.57 17.73 -26.64
N PHE A 102 -8.12 17.21 -25.54
CA PHE A 102 -9.43 16.53 -25.54
C PHE A 102 -10.09 16.51 -24.16
N THR A 103 -11.35 16.99 -24.12
CA THR A 103 -12.31 17.09 -23.02
C THR A 103 -12.23 16.00 -21.95
N ALA A 104 -12.19 16.48 -20.69
CA ALA A 104 -12.25 15.67 -19.46
C ALA A 104 -13.53 14.78 -19.43
N ARG A 105 -13.34 13.50 -19.58
CA ARG A 105 -14.30 12.50 -19.15
C ARG A 105 -13.71 11.83 -17.92
N GLU A 106 -14.39 11.96 -16.77
CA GLU A 106 -14.10 11.17 -15.59
C GLU A 106 -14.17 9.69 -16.00
N GLU A 107 -13.03 9.08 -16.19
CA GLU A 107 -12.95 7.61 -16.22
C GLU A 107 -13.17 7.12 -14.80
N GLN A 108 -14.41 6.80 -14.48
CA GLN A 108 -14.68 5.73 -13.55
C GLN A 108 -13.80 4.57 -14.00
N ALA A 109 -12.93 4.09 -13.10
CA ALA A 109 -12.07 2.96 -13.37
C ALA A 109 -12.96 1.80 -13.86
N THR A 110 -13.02 1.62 -15.16
CA THR A 110 -13.55 0.42 -15.78
C THR A 110 -12.75 -0.74 -15.22
N ALA A 111 -13.45 -1.65 -14.57
CA ALA A 111 -12.90 -2.94 -14.19
C ALA A 111 -12.34 -3.57 -15.45
N SER A 112 -11.01 -3.58 -15.59
CA SER A 112 -10.38 -4.22 -16.72
C SER A 112 -10.49 -5.74 -16.54
N THR A 113 -10.40 -6.45 -17.65
CA THR A 113 -10.46 -7.92 -17.75
C THR A 113 -9.45 -8.65 -16.85
N GLU A 114 -8.48 -7.94 -16.26
CA GLU A 114 -7.53 -8.41 -15.24
C GLU A 114 -8.20 -8.80 -13.92
N GLN A 115 -9.42 -8.30 -13.65
CA GLN A 115 -10.20 -8.66 -12.46
C GLN A 115 -10.65 -10.13 -12.48
N GLU A 116 -10.75 -10.75 -13.66
CA GLU A 116 -11.09 -12.18 -13.80
C GLU A 116 -9.91 -13.12 -13.45
N VAL A 117 -8.67 -12.69 -13.64
CA VAL A 117 -7.48 -13.47 -13.26
C VAL A 117 -7.28 -13.46 -11.75
N MET A 118 -7.62 -12.35 -11.08
CA MET A 118 -7.59 -12.24 -9.61
C MET A 118 -8.71 -13.01 -8.92
N SER A 119 -9.82 -13.33 -9.58
CA SER A 119 -10.88 -14.17 -9.01
C SER A 119 -10.42 -15.61 -8.77
N LYS A 120 -9.33 -16.03 -9.38
CA LYS A 120 -8.71 -17.36 -9.19
C LYS A 120 -7.70 -17.44 -8.03
N LEU A 121 -7.19 -16.30 -7.57
CA LEU A 121 -6.43 -16.19 -6.34
C LEU A 121 -7.43 -15.68 -5.30
N THR A 122 -7.86 -16.53 -4.40
CA THR A 122 -8.78 -16.30 -3.27
C THR A 122 -8.76 -14.85 -2.72
N VAL A 123 -9.24 -13.90 -3.53
CA VAL A 123 -9.48 -12.53 -3.07
C VAL A 123 -10.71 -12.62 -2.20
N ASN A 124 -10.52 -12.65 -0.90
CA ASN A 124 -11.58 -12.70 0.08
C ASN A 124 -12.55 -11.55 -0.23
N GLU A 125 -13.86 -11.81 -0.22
CA GLU A 125 -14.94 -10.82 -0.43
C GLU A 125 -14.70 -9.51 0.36
N MET A 126 -14.00 -9.62 1.48
CA MET A 126 -13.59 -8.48 2.28
C MET A 126 -12.64 -7.53 1.53
N TRP A 127 -11.67 -8.05 0.75
CA TRP A 127 -10.77 -7.21 -0.04
C TRP A 127 -11.50 -6.41 -1.10
N ASP A 128 -12.49 -7.01 -1.75
CA ASP A 128 -13.34 -6.30 -2.71
C ASP A 128 -14.06 -5.11 -2.09
N LEU A 129 -14.55 -5.27 -0.86
CA LEU A 129 -15.20 -4.18 -0.13
C LEU A 129 -14.20 -3.10 0.28
N VAL A 130 -13.02 -3.51 0.73
CA VAL A 130 -11.94 -2.60 1.12
C VAL A 130 -11.48 -1.77 -0.08
N LEU A 131 -11.31 -2.39 -1.24
CA LEU A 131 -10.90 -1.70 -2.48
C LEU A 131 -11.93 -0.68 -2.98
N LYS A 132 -13.22 -0.82 -2.62
CA LYS A 132 -14.27 0.17 -2.92
C LYS A 132 -14.21 1.42 -2.04
N LEU A 133 -13.48 1.40 -0.93
CA LEU A 133 -13.35 2.56 -0.07
C LEU A 133 -12.56 3.69 -0.76
N PRO A 134 -12.87 4.96 -0.47
CA PRO A 134 -11.98 6.08 -0.78
C PRO A 134 -10.58 5.85 -0.18
N VAL A 135 -9.54 6.26 -0.92
CA VAL A 135 -8.12 5.98 -0.57
C VAL A 135 -7.80 6.33 0.88
N LYS A 136 -8.21 7.51 1.37
CA LYS A 136 -7.94 7.97 2.74
C LYS A 136 -8.49 7.05 3.85
N TYR A 137 -9.56 6.31 3.60
CA TYR A 137 -10.15 5.34 4.53
C TYR A 137 -9.53 3.96 4.35
N ARG A 138 -9.25 3.60 3.10
CA ARG A 138 -8.64 2.34 2.72
C ARG A 138 -7.23 2.22 3.27
N GLU A 139 -6.38 3.24 3.10
CA GLU A 139 -5.02 3.26 3.65
C GLU A 139 -5.01 2.98 5.15
N VAL A 140 -5.77 3.74 5.91
CA VAL A 140 -5.82 3.59 7.38
C VAL A 140 -6.28 2.20 7.79
N LEU A 141 -7.31 1.66 7.10
CA LEU A 141 -7.83 0.34 7.42
C LEU A 141 -6.82 -0.77 7.11
N ILE A 142 -6.12 -0.69 5.97
CA ILE A 142 -5.13 -1.68 5.57
C ILE A 142 -3.90 -1.62 6.49
N LEU A 143 -3.39 -0.44 6.78
CA LEU A 143 -2.27 -0.28 7.70
C LEU A 143 -2.61 -0.83 9.09
N PHE A 144 -3.83 -0.61 9.58
CA PHE A 144 -4.26 -1.08 10.89
C PHE A 144 -4.58 -2.58 10.90
N ALA A 145 -5.43 -3.07 9.98
CA ALA A 145 -5.99 -4.41 10.05
C ALA A 145 -5.11 -5.47 9.36
N HIS A 146 -4.43 -5.12 8.25
CA HIS A 146 -3.60 -6.06 7.50
C HIS A 146 -2.13 -5.98 7.92
N HIS A 147 -1.58 -4.77 8.02
CA HIS A 147 -0.18 -4.61 8.43
C HIS A 147 0.02 -4.53 9.93
N GLN A 148 -1.07 -4.46 10.72
CA GLN A 148 -1.05 -4.48 12.19
C GLN A 148 -0.24 -3.33 12.83
N LEU A 149 -0.17 -2.18 12.16
CA LEU A 149 0.49 -1.01 12.71
C LEU A 149 -0.36 -0.38 13.82
N SER A 150 0.30 0.17 14.83
CA SER A 150 -0.33 0.98 15.87
C SER A 150 -0.88 2.29 15.29
N MET A 151 -1.83 2.91 15.99
CA MET A 151 -2.38 4.22 15.57
C MET A 151 -1.31 5.30 15.49
N LYS A 152 -0.31 5.24 16.37
CA LYS A 152 0.83 6.15 16.37
C LYS A 152 1.68 5.99 15.12
N GLU A 153 2.08 4.76 14.79
CA GLU A 153 2.86 4.47 13.56
C GLU A 153 2.09 4.88 12.30
N ILE A 154 0.78 4.62 12.25
CA ILE A 154 -0.07 5.05 11.14
C ILE A 154 -0.12 6.57 11.04
N ALA A 155 -0.25 7.27 12.17
CA ALA A 155 -0.28 8.73 12.21
C ALA A 155 1.03 9.32 11.68
N GLU A 156 2.16 8.82 12.12
CA GLU A 156 3.50 9.20 11.66
C GLU A 156 3.68 8.90 10.17
N LEU A 157 3.35 7.68 9.73
CA LEU A 157 3.46 7.25 8.33
C LEU A 157 2.59 8.10 7.39
N LEU A 158 1.38 8.46 7.82
CA LEU A 158 0.45 9.24 7.00
C LEU A 158 0.64 10.76 7.13
N GLY A 159 1.41 11.23 8.10
CA GLY A 159 1.59 12.66 8.40
C GLY A 159 0.30 13.31 8.93
N VAL A 160 -0.44 12.63 9.79
CA VAL A 160 -1.71 13.10 10.39
C VAL A 160 -1.73 12.86 11.89
N SER A 161 -2.70 13.45 12.61
CA SER A 161 -2.87 13.14 14.04
C SER A 161 -3.49 11.76 14.27
N GLU A 162 -3.22 11.14 15.43
CA GLU A 162 -3.88 9.90 15.84
C GLU A 162 -5.42 10.03 15.90
N GLY A 163 -5.93 11.21 16.28
CA GLY A 163 -7.36 11.51 16.23
C GLY A 163 -7.93 11.39 14.81
N THR A 164 -7.17 11.84 13.80
CA THR A 164 -7.52 11.68 12.39
C THR A 164 -7.51 10.21 11.98
N VAL A 165 -6.54 9.41 12.46
CA VAL A 165 -6.49 7.96 12.21
C VAL A 165 -7.73 7.28 12.78
N LYS A 166 -8.08 7.56 14.06
CA LYS A 166 -9.28 7.02 14.72
C LYS A 166 -10.56 7.35 13.94
N SER A 167 -10.72 8.62 13.57
CA SER A 167 -11.87 9.07 12.79
C SER A 167 -11.96 8.37 11.42
N ARG A 168 -10.85 8.27 10.71
CA ARG A 168 -10.81 7.57 9.41
C ARG A 168 -11.11 6.09 9.54
N LEU A 169 -10.62 5.40 10.57
CA LEU A 169 -10.95 4.00 10.86
C LEU A 169 -12.45 3.81 11.14
N PHE A 170 -13.03 4.69 11.94
CA PHE A 170 -14.47 4.68 12.22
C PHE A 170 -15.30 4.80 10.93
N HIS A 171 -14.97 5.79 10.09
CA HIS A 171 -15.65 5.98 8.83
C HIS A 171 -15.42 4.82 7.84
N ALA A 172 -14.21 4.23 7.82
CA ALA A 172 -13.93 3.06 6.99
C ALA A 172 -14.82 1.87 7.37
N ARG A 173 -14.91 1.55 8.66
CA ARG A 173 -15.75 0.45 9.18
C ARG A 173 -17.23 0.67 8.84
N ASN A 174 -17.75 1.87 9.07
CA ASN A 174 -19.15 2.19 8.76
C ASN A 174 -19.46 2.07 7.26
N LYS A 175 -18.52 2.47 6.39
CA LYS A 175 -18.69 2.30 4.94
C LYS A 175 -18.68 0.83 4.53
N ILE A 176 -17.82 0.01 5.10
CA ILE A 176 -17.80 -1.44 4.83
C ILE A 176 -19.10 -2.09 5.27
N SER A 177 -19.62 -1.77 6.46
CA SER A 177 -20.90 -2.31 6.93
C SER A 177 -22.04 -2.00 5.95
N ARG A 178 -22.14 -0.75 5.49
CA ARG A 178 -23.14 -0.36 4.47
C ARG A 178 -22.98 -1.10 3.15
N LEU A 179 -21.73 -1.29 2.68
CA LEU A 179 -21.46 -2.03 1.45
C LEU A 179 -21.82 -3.52 1.58
N LYS A 180 -21.63 -4.12 2.77
CA LYS A 180 -22.06 -5.50 3.06
C LYS A 180 -23.59 -5.64 3.03
N GLU A 181 -24.30 -4.71 3.68
CA GLU A 181 -25.77 -4.71 3.70
C GLU A 181 -26.34 -4.57 2.29
N SER A 182 -25.82 -3.65 1.48
CA SER A 182 -26.25 -3.46 0.10
C SER A 182 -26.05 -4.72 -0.77
N ARG A 183 -24.98 -5.50 -0.54
CA ARG A 183 -24.77 -6.77 -1.24
C ARG A 183 -25.79 -7.84 -0.85
N ARG A 184 -26.16 -7.90 0.44
CA ARG A 184 -27.13 -8.90 0.93
C ARG A 184 -28.54 -8.67 0.35
N ILE A 185 -28.93 -7.39 0.23
CA ILE A 185 -30.26 -7.00 -0.31
C ILE A 185 -30.34 -7.19 -1.84
N GLY A 186 -29.23 -7.15 -2.55
CA GLY A 186 -29.20 -7.33 -4.01
C GLY A 186 -28.96 -8.79 -4.47
N SER A 187 -28.92 -9.75 -3.52
CA SER A 187 -28.74 -11.18 -3.80
C SER A 187 -30.00 -12.01 -3.55
N ASP A 188 -31.13 -11.36 -3.15
CA ASP A 188 -32.47 -11.90 -3.07
C ASP A 188 -33.29 -11.42 -4.29
#